data_9cc4bcba091afaeebcc6d9832cd85f60
#
_entry.id   9cc4bcba091afaeebcc6d9832cd85f60
#
_cell.length_a   1.000
_cell.length_b   1.000
_cell.length_c   1.000
_cell.angle_alpha   90.00
_cell.angle_beta   90.00
_cell.angle_gamma   90.00
#
_symmetry.space_group_name_H-M   'P 1'
#
loop_
_entity.id
_entity.type
_entity.pdbx_description
1 polymer ?
#
loop_
_entity_poly.entity_id
_entity_poly.type
_entity_poly.pdbx_seq_one_letter_code
_entity_poly.pdbx_strand_id
1 'polypeptide(L)'
;MARQFVHLHVHTEYSLLDGAIRCDQLAARAVEYGMPAVAMTDHGAMYGAVEFYDKCLTAGIKPVIGCEVYVDPEGHTTRDKRNRNHHLILLAENDEGY
;
A
#
# COMPACT_ATOMS: atom_id res chain seq x y z
N MET A 1 2.66 8.35 27.62
CA MET A 1 1.85 8.02 26.43
C MET A 1 2.55 6.97 25.59
N ALA A 2 1.85 5.92 25.23
CA ALA A 2 2.41 4.95 24.31
C ALA A 2 2.56 5.58 22.93
N ARG A 3 3.71 5.37 22.30
CA ARG A 3 3.92 5.80 20.91
C ARG A 3 3.19 4.82 20.01
N GLN A 4 2.44 5.37 19.05
CA GLN A 4 1.77 4.59 18.02
C GLN A 4 2.63 4.57 16.76
N PHE A 5 2.65 3.43 16.09
CA PHE A 5 3.37 3.25 14.84
C PHE A 5 2.39 2.75 13.77
N VAL A 6 2.55 3.26 12.55
CA VAL A 6 1.76 2.85 11.40
C VAL A 6 2.71 2.54 10.25
N HIS A 7 2.60 1.34 9.68
CA HIS A 7 3.33 1.00 8.46
C HIS A 7 2.64 1.65 7.26
N LEU A 8 3.37 2.48 6.52
CA LEU A 8 2.86 3.20 5.34
C LEU A 8 3.44 2.70 4.02
N HIS A 9 4.29 1.68 4.04
CA HIS A 9 4.88 1.10 2.84
C HIS A 9 4.83 -0.42 2.96
N VAL A 10 3.76 -1.02 2.43
CA VAL A 10 3.50 -2.46 2.58
C VAL A 10 3.04 -3.04 1.25
N HIS A 11 3.67 -4.14 0.84
CA HIS A 11 3.28 -4.91 -0.33
C HIS A 11 2.48 -6.14 0.10
N THR A 12 1.27 -6.32 -0.45
CA THR A 12 0.44 -7.49 -0.18
C THR A 12 0.67 -8.61 -1.21
N GLU A 13 -0.07 -9.70 -1.09
CA GLU A 13 -0.03 -10.82 -2.05
C GLU A 13 -0.36 -10.39 -3.49
N TYR A 14 -1.04 -9.26 -3.66
CA TYR A 14 -1.35 -8.71 -4.98
C TYR A 14 -0.16 -8.01 -5.64
N SER A 15 0.93 -7.82 -4.91
CA SER A 15 2.20 -7.32 -5.43
C SER A 15 3.03 -8.52 -5.90
N LEU A 16 2.84 -8.92 -7.14
CA LEU A 16 3.25 -10.23 -7.68
C LEU A 16 4.75 -10.53 -7.56
N LEU A 17 5.60 -9.52 -7.45
CA LEU A 17 7.05 -9.71 -7.44
C LEU A 17 7.62 -9.95 -6.04
N ASP A 18 7.05 -9.33 -5.01
CA ASP A 18 7.67 -9.32 -3.69
C ASP A 18 6.69 -9.30 -2.52
N GLY A 19 5.39 -9.38 -2.79
CA GLY A 19 4.37 -9.41 -1.76
C GLY A 19 3.98 -10.83 -1.40
N ALA A 20 3.98 -11.14 -0.11
CA ALA A 20 3.63 -12.49 0.37
C ALA A 20 2.53 -12.47 1.43
N ILE A 21 2.22 -11.33 2.01
CA ILE A 21 1.22 -11.26 3.08
C ILE A 21 -0.19 -11.12 2.50
N ARG A 22 -1.12 -11.91 3.01
CA ARG A 22 -2.53 -11.80 2.63
C ARG A 22 -3.17 -10.61 3.33
N CYS A 23 -4.18 -10.01 2.70
CA CYS A 23 -4.84 -8.82 3.25
C CYS A 23 -5.44 -9.07 4.65
N ASP A 24 -6.06 -10.23 4.87
CA ASP A 24 -6.61 -10.58 6.18
C ASP A 24 -5.52 -10.73 7.25
N GLN A 25 -4.38 -11.32 6.87
CA GLN A 25 -3.23 -11.47 7.77
C GLN A 25 -2.60 -10.12 8.10
N LEU A 26 -2.50 -9.22 7.12
CA LEU A 26 -1.96 -7.89 7.34
C LEU A 26 -2.80 -7.12 8.34
N ALA A 27 -4.12 -7.13 8.18
CA ALA A 27 -5.03 -6.47 9.11
C ALA A 27 -4.92 -7.06 10.52
N ALA A 28 -4.89 -8.39 10.63
CA ALA A 28 -4.77 -9.09 11.92
C ALA A 28 -3.44 -8.77 12.61
N ARG A 29 -2.33 -8.74 11.88
CA ARG A 29 -1.02 -8.41 12.45
C ARG A 29 -0.96 -6.97 12.93
N ALA A 30 -1.54 -6.04 12.18
CA ALA A 30 -1.58 -4.64 12.58
C ALA A 30 -2.35 -4.46 13.90
N VAL A 31 -3.47 -5.16 14.05
CA VAL A 31 -4.23 -5.16 15.31
C VAL A 31 -3.41 -5.76 16.44
N GLU A 32 -2.75 -6.89 16.20
CA GLU A 32 -1.91 -7.58 17.19
C GLU A 32 -0.81 -6.67 17.74
N TYR A 33 -0.20 -5.87 16.85
CA TYR A 33 0.86 -4.93 17.25
C TYR A 33 0.34 -3.58 17.74
N GLY A 34 -0.97 -3.43 17.86
CA GLY A 34 -1.57 -2.21 18.40
C GLY A 34 -1.52 -1.02 17.44
N MET A 35 -1.42 -1.25 16.14
CA MET A 35 -1.43 -0.17 15.16
C MET A 35 -2.85 0.38 15.00
N PRO A 36 -3.04 1.71 15.01
CA PRO A 36 -4.37 2.31 14.78
C PRO A 36 -4.78 2.28 13.30
N ALA A 37 -3.82 2.11 12.40
CA ALA A 37 -4.03 2.10 10.96
C ALA A 37 -2.93 1.26 10.30
N VAL A 38 -3.15 0.89 9.05
CA VAL A 38 -2.12 0.23 8.23
C VAL A 38 -2.36 0.57 6.77
N ALA A 39 -1.28 0.70 5.99
CA ALA A 39 -1.37 1.01 4.57
C ALA A 39 -1.15 -0.23 3.71
N MET A 40 -1.70 -0.17 2.51
CA MET A 40 -1.38 -1.08 1.41
C MET A 40 -0.82 -0.24 0.26
N THR A 41 0.40 -0.53 -0.17
CA THR A 41 1.08 0.22 -1.24
C THR A 41 1.75 -0.75 -2.20
N ASP A 42 0.93 -1.54 -2.90
CA ASP A 42 1.43 -2.53 -3.85
C ASP A 42 2.12 -1.87 -5.05
N HIS A 43 2.99 -2.63 -5.73
CA HIS A 43 3.72 -2.15 -6.90
C HIS A 43 2.78 -1.92 -8.08
N GLY A 44 2.67 -0.67 -8.53
CA GLY A 44 2.05 -0.29 -9.79
C GLY A 44 0.58 -0.64 -9.94
N ALA A 45 -0.10 -1.08 -8.88
CA ALA A 45 -1.46 -1.57 -8.95
C ALA A 45 -2.19 -1.39 -7.63
N MET A 46 -3.51 -1.50 -7.68
CA MET A 46 -4.39 -1.41 -6.53
C MET A 46 -5.42 -2.56 -6.53
N TYR A 47 -5.00 -3.73 -7.01
CA TYR A 47 -5.90 -4.88 -7.19
C TYR A 47 -6.53 -5.35 -5.88
N GLY A 48 -5.82 -5.23 -4.78
CA GLY A 48 -6.29 -5.67 -3.48
C GLY A 48 -7.00 -4.60 -2.64
N ALA A 49 -7.24 -3.41 -3.19
CA ALA A 49 -7.74 -2.28 -2.42
C ALA A 49 -9.08 -2.56 -1.73
N VAL A 50 -10.05 -3.14 -2.45
CA VAL A 50 -11.38 -3.43 -1.88
C VAL A 50 -11.28 -4.50 -0.81
N GLU A 51 -10.57 -5.59 -1.08
CA GLU A 51 -10.37 -6.66 -0.10
C GLU A 51 -9.66 -6.15 1.16
N PHE A 52 -8.59 -5.40 0.98
CA PHE A 52 -7.83 -4.82 2.09
C PHE A 52 -8.72 -3.88 2.93
N TYR A 53 -9.49 -3.02 2.27
CA TYR A 53 -10.40 -2.09 2.93
C TYR A 53 -11.39 -2.86 3.82
N ASP A 54 -12.05 -3.87 3.25
CA ASP A 54 -13.04 -4.66 3.97
C ASP A 54 -12.42 -5.42 5.15
N LYS A 55 -11.24 -6.01 4.96
CA LYS A 55 -10.55 -6.76 6.01
C LYS A 55 -10.13 -5.84 7.17
N CYS A 56 -9.67 -4.63 6.86
CA CYS A 56 -9.30 -3.66 7.89
C CYS A 56 -10.52 -3.20 8.69
N LEU A 57 -11.63 -2.88 8.03
CA LEU A 57 -12.85 -2.48 8.71
C LEU A 57 -13.38 -3.60 9.62
N THR A 58 -13.35 -4.84 9.15
CA THR A 58 -13.76 -6.00 9.94
C THR A 58 -12.89 -6.17 11.19
N ALA A 59 -11.59 -5.92 11.04
CA ALA A 59 -10.63 -6.02 12.16
C ALA A 59 -10.66 -4.81 13.09
N GLY A 60 -11.35 -3.74 12.72
CA GLY A 60 -11.43 -2.52 13.54
C GLY A 60 -10.23 -1.61 13.41
N ILE A 61 -9.50 -1.68 12.29
CA ILE A 61 -8.32 -0.85 12.03
C ILE A 61 -8.57 0.03 10.81
N LYS A 62 -7.99 1.24 10.81
CA LYS A 62 -8.15 2.17 9.69
C LYS A 62 -7.31 1.74 8.49
N PRO A 63 -7.90 1.52 7.32
CA PRO A 63 -7.14 1.26 6.10
C PRO A 63 -6.62 2.55 5.48
N VAL A 64 -5.37 2.52 5.02
CA VAL A 64 -4.79 3.58 4.20
C VAL A 64 -4.47 2.97 2.85
N ILE A 65 -5.13 3.47 1.80
CA ILE A 65 -4.99 2.94 0.44
C ILE A 65 -3.94 3.75 -0.30
N GLY A 66 -3.00 3.06 -0.91
CA GLY A 66 -1.96 3.71 -1.69
C GLY A 66 -1.41 2.80 -2.77
N CYS A 67 -0.39 3.28 -3.44
CA CYS A 67 0.27 2.56 -4.52
C CYS A 67 1.73 3.02 -4.61
N GLU A 68 2.64 2.07 -4.83
CA GLU A 68 4.01 2.39 -5.15
C GLU A 68 4.12 2.54 -6.66
N VAL A 69 4.20 3.78 -7.14
CA VAL A 69 4.24 4.08 -8.56
C VAL A 69 5.68 4.22 -9.04
N TYR A 70 5.85 4.16 -10.36
CA TYR A 70 7.14 4.32 -11.00
C TYR A 70 7.25 5.73 -11.57
N VAL A 71 8.36 6.41 -11.25
CA VAL A 71 8.66 7.75 -11.76
C VAL A 71 9.81 7.64 -12.74
N ASP A 72 9.58 8.05 -13.98
CA ASP A 72 10.62 8.09 -15.00
C ASP A 72 11.43 9.38 -14.84
N PRO A 73 12.74 9.30 -14.63
CA PRO A 73 13.57 10.50 -14.47
C PRO A 73 13.64 11.36 -15.74
N GLU A 74 13.29 10.80 -16.92
CA GLU A 74 13.32 11.53 -18.19
C GLU A 74 11.93 12.02 -18.64
N GLY A 75 10.90 11.82 -17.81
CA GLY A 75 9.55 12.28 -18.07
C GLY A 75 8.62 11.18 -18.57
N HIS A 76 7.32 11.46 -18.51
CA HIS A 76 6.28 10.48 -18.76
C HIS A 76 6.12 10.04 -20.21
N THR A 77 6.76 10.73 -21.16
CA THR A 77 6.68 10.41 -22.59
C THR A 77 7.75 9.42 -23.05
N THR A 78 8.77 9.20 -22.24
CA THR A 78 9.86 8.26 -22.56
C THR A 78 9.40 6.83 -22.46
N ARG A 79 9.80 6.00 -23.45
CA ARG A 79 9.53 4.57 -23.47
C ARG A 79 10.82 3.73 -23.54
N ASP A 80 11.94 4.33 -23.18
CA ASP A 80 13.24 3.65 -23.20
C ASP A 80 13.33 2.72 -21.99
N LYS A 81 13.36 1.40 -22.26
CA LYS A 81 13.43 0.37 -21.22
C LYS A 81 14.76 0.33 -20.48
N ARG A 82 15.78 1.04 -20.97
CA ARG A 82 17.08 1.11 -20.31
C ARG A 82 17.08 2.11 -19.17
N ASN A 83 16.11 3.00 -19.11
CA ASN A 83 15.99 3.98 -18.03
C ASN A 83 15.56 3.28 -16.75
N ARG A 84 16.19 3.65 -15.64
CA ARG A 84 15.79 3.18 -14.32
C ARG A 84 14.67 4.07 -13.79
N ASN A 85 13.52 3.47 -13.51
CA ASN A 85 12.43 4.16 -12.86
C ASN A 85 12.70 4.28 -11.37
N HIS A 86 12.33 5.41 -10.79
CA HIS A 86 12.32 5.59 -9.35
C HIS A 86 10.97 5.19 -8.78
N HIS A 87 10.95 4.81 -7.51
CA HIS A 87 9.71 4.41 -6.84
C HIS A 87 9.21 5.57 -5.99
N LEU A 88 7.92 5.82 -6.02
CA LEU A 88 7.27 6.85 -5.23
C LEU A 88 6.02 6.26 -4.60
N ILE A 89 5.89 6.44 -3.28
CA ILE A 89 4.69 6.00 -2.57
C ILE A 89 3.67 7.11 -2.59
N LEU A 90 2.47 6.81 -3.08
CA LEU A 90 1.32 7.71 -3.05
C LEU A 90 0.26 7.12 -2.14
N LEU A 91 -0.26 7.91 -1.22
CA LEU A 91 -1.34 7.52 -0.32
C LEU A 91 -2.57 8.36 -0.63
N ALA A 92 -3.72 7.70 -0.78
CA ALA A 92 -4.99 8.39 -1.03
C ALA A 92 -5.49 8.99 0.29
N GLU A 93 -5.68 10.30 0.32
CA GLU A 93 -6.22 11.00 1.49
C GLU A 93 -7.74 10.83 1.57
N ASN A 94 -8.40 10.73 0.41
CA ASN A 94 -9.86 10.64 0.31
C ASN A 94 -10.25 9.93 -0.99
N ASP A 95 -11.56 9.87 -1.26
CA ASP A 95 -12.08 9.21 -2.46
C ASP A 95 -11.58 9.87 -3.75
N GLU A 96 -11.41 11.19 -3.75
CA GLU A 96 -10.89 11.90 -4.91
C GLU A 96 -9.45 11.48 -5.21
N GLY A 97 -8.62 11.29 -4.17
CA GLY A 97 -7.25 10.81 -4.34
C GLY A 97 -7.19 9.38 -4.88
N TYR A 98 -8.14 8.56 -4.43
CA TYR A 98 -8.23 7.18 -4.89
C TYR A 98 -8.65 7.12 -6.35
#